data_424230f9bb42aca2cdd312be4852bc62
#
_entry.id   424230f9bb42aca2cdd312be4852bc62
#
_cell.length_a   1.000
_cell.length_b   1.000
_cell.length_c   1.000
_cell.angle_alpha   90.00
_cell.angle_beta   90.00
_cell.angle_gamma   90.00
#
_symmetry.space_group_name_H-M   'P 1'
#
loop_
_entity.id
_entity.type
_entity.pdbx_description
1 polymer ?
#
loop_
_entity_poly.entity_id
_entity_poly.type
_entity_poly.pdbx_seq_one_letter_code
_entity_poly.pdbx_strand_id
1 'polypeptide(L)'
;MQGRKQKKNRIVLTLLAACMLLCGCGEVVPEAEEVAEAMPTLGLTPSFNYSVEKQMPSVMVDPMGYLPASNKKAYIYGEVLPDTFEVVEAESKDVVLTGDIREKATVEDEVVGVVDFTDLRTPGTYYIKCDHVGYSYAFPISETAYETEMDSLCEEIYAALETADLDTALNTAYPLMLSYELYPTYFLQSSGNNQAASKIPTVVQKLKPIAEKAKTLDNLNGICFLTQYANISKQFDAGYASECQRVSMQIWNSMAKNPQVTQWELLQAATALYRCTGNVVYRNYMLTHDAEYGQIDVTTKQGFYTALSYLQTTQKVEFETCNVLIKALMKDSEELAQETKADPFQSRAELGRKPLSGSLWNGLRLSVVDYIITNHEYIMLLEDHIHFLYGRNKDAASLRQNMTLEEKAETLLLLNAITAEKEMLVSN
;
A
#
# COMPACT_ATOMS: atom_id res chain seq x y z
N MET A 1 -21.16 -52.74 23.15
CA MET A 1 -21.33 -51.30 23.07
C MET A 1 -21.86 -50.82 21.69
N GLN A 2 -22.24 -51.68 20.77
CA GLN A 2 -22.77 -51.35 19.42
C GLN A 2 -24.31 -51.15 19.34
N GLY A 3 -25.06 -51.66 20.33
CA GLY A 3 -26.52 -51.58 20.26
C GLY A 3 -27.18 -50.25 20.65
N ARG A 4 -26.45 -49.35 21.34
CA ARG A 4 -27.03 -48.05 21.78
C ARG A 4 -26.92 -46.92 20.74
N LYS A 5 -26.00 -47.01 19.79
CA LYS A 5 -25.88 -46.01 18.69
C LYS A 5 -26.90 -46.15 17.59
N GLN A 6 -27.32 -47.37 17.30
CA GLN A 6 -28.38 -47.61 16.29
C GLN A 6 -29.78 -47.13 16.72
N LYS A 7 -30.11 -47.17 18.04
CA LYS A 7 -31.39 -46.67 18.52
C LYS A 7 -31.52 -45.15 18.46
N LYS A 8 -30.43 -44.43 18.69
CA LYS A 8 -30.41 -42.94 18.58
C LYS A 8 -30.60 -42.46 17.12
N ASN A 9 -29.94 -43.13 16.20
CA ASN A 9 -30.06 -42.74 14.77
C ASN A 9 -31.45 -43.06 14.19
N ARG A 10 -32.15 -44.09 14.69
CA ARG A 10 -33.53 -44.37 14.28
C ARG A 10 -34.52 -43.34 14.80
N ILE A 11 -34.32 -42.84 16.04
CA ILE A 11 -35.21 -41.82 16.60
C ILE A 11 -35.01 -40.48 15.90
N VAL A 12 -33.77 -40.11 15.54
CA VAL A 12 -33.47 -38.88 14.77
C VAL A 12 -34.04 -38.96 13.34
N LEU A 13 -33.94 -40.13 12.72
CA LEU A 13 -34.50 -40.31 11.36
C LEU A 13 -36.07 -40.27 11.37
N THR A 14 -36.71 -40.80 12.39
CA THR A 14 -38.16 -40.78 12.51
C THR A 14 -38.69 -39.37 12.86
N LEU A 15 -37.93 -38.58 13.60
CA LEU A 15 -38.28 -37.19 13.88
C LEU A 15 -38.07 -36.29 12.64
N LEU A 16 -37.03 -36.52 11.81
CA LEU A 16 -36.82 -35.82 10.56
C LEU A 16 -37.92 -36.19 9.52
N ALA A 17 -38.32 -37.44 9.46
CA ALA A 17 -39.43 -37.87 8.59
C ALA A 17 -40.79 -37.28 9.06
N ALA A 18 -41.01 -37.15 10.36
CA ALA A 18 -42.23 -36.51 10.90
C ALA A 18 -42.22 -34.98 10.62
N CYS A 19 -41.06 -34.32 10.71
CA CYS A 19 -40.98 -32.90 10.34
C CYS A 19 -41.18 -32.67 8.83
N MET A 20 -40.70 -33.57 7.96
CA MET A 20 -40.95 -33.45 6.52
C MET A 20 -42.42 -33.73 6.13
N LEU A 21 -43.10 -34.57 6.88
CA LEU A 21 -44.53 -34.81 6.65
C LEU A 21 -45.45 -33.69 7.19
N LEU A 22 -44.96 -32.91 8.18
CA LEU A 22 -45.68 -31.73 8.69
C LEU A 22 -45.38 -30.46 7.89
N CYS A 23 -44.26 -30.39 7.15
CA CYS A 23 -43.93 -29.30 6.23
C CYS A 23 -44.52 -29.52 4.81
N GLY A 24 -45.11 -30.66 4.54
CA GLY A 24 -45.68 -31.02 3.22
C GLY A 24 -47.15 -30.68 3.04
N CYS A 25 -47.79 -30.06 3.98
CA CYS A 25 -49.19 -29.63 3.87
C CYS A 25 -49.33 -28.16 4.25
N GLY A 26 -48.77 -27.32 3.46
CA GLY A 26 -49.01 -25.91 3.50
C GLY A 26 -48.84 -25.38 2.10
N GLU A 27 -49.83 -25.44 1.30
CA GLU A 27 -50.03 -24.50 0.23
C GLU A 27 -50.15 -23.11 0.81
N VAL A 28 -48.99 -22.53 1.11
CA VAL A 28 -48.88 -21.12 1.54
C VAL A 28 -48.62 -20.22 0.34
N VAL A 29 -48.54 -20.79 -0.84
CA VAL A 29 -48.30 -20.08 -2.09
C VAL A 29 -49.38 -19.05 -2.44
N PRO A 30 -50.70 -19.26 -2.13
CA PRO A 30 -51.68 -18.24 -2.44
C PRO A 30 -51.56 -16.95 -1.62
N GLU A 31 -51.16 -17.04 -0.36
CA GLU A 31 -51.04 -15.84 0.47
C GLU A 31 -49.84 -14.94 0.08
N ALA A 32 -48.76 -15.53 -0.40
CA ALA A 32 -47.62 -14.75 -0.90
C ALA A 32 -47.94 -14.03 -2.22
N GLU A 33 -48.73 -14.63 -3.09
CA GLU A 33 -49.20 -13.98 -4.31
C GLU A 33 -50.20 -12.86 -4.01
N GLU A 34 -51.10 -13.07 -3.04
CA GLU A 34 -52.03 -12.03 -2.62
C GLU A 34 -51.36 -10.82 -1.98
N VAL A 35 -50.30 -11.04 -1.21
CA VAL A 35 -49.48 -9.94 -0.64
C VAL A 35 -48.69 -9.21 -1.72
N ALA A 36 -48.20 -9.94 -2.71
CA ALA A 36 -47.47 -9.33 -3.84
C ALA A 36 -48.40 -8.50 -4.74
N GLU A 37 -49.62 -8.92 -4.94
CA GLU A 37 -50.63 -8.16 -5.71
C GLU A 37 -51.12 -6.90 -4.96
N ALA A 38 -51.16 -6.93 -3.65
CA ALA A 38 -51.55 -5.75 -2.84
C ALA A 38 -50.48 -4.62 -2.83
N MET A 39 -49.24 -4.95 -3.03
CA MET A 39 -48.14 -3.97 -3.01
C MET A 39 -48.21 -2.92 -4.14
N PRO A 40 -48.59 -3.27 -5.38
CA PRO A 40 -48.72 -2.26 -6.45
C PRO A 40 -49.81 -1.22 -6.19
N THR A 41 -50.83 -1.58 -5.43
CA THR A 41 -51.90 -0.63 -5.10
C THR A 41 -51.50 0.45 -4.11
N LEU A 42 -50.37 0.27 -3.43
CA LEU A 42 -49.80 1.28 -2.53
C LEU A 42 -48.84 2.23 -3.24
N GLY A 43 -48.68 2.11 -4.56
CA GLY A 43 -47.76 2.95 -5.33
C GLY A 43 -46.28 2.68 -5.00
N LEU A 44 -45.99 1.54 -4.34
CA LEU A 44 -44.62 1.13 -4.07
C LEU A 44 -43.97 0.70 -5.36
N THR A 45 -42.85 1.31 -5.66
CA THR A 45 -42.14 0.99 -6.89
C THR A 45 -41.56 -0.42 -6.83
N PRO A 46 -41.54 -1.13 -7.96
CA PRO A 46 -40.99 -2.50 -8.05
C PRO A 46 -39.49 -2.59 -7.73
N SER A 47 -38.90 -1.49 -7.34
CA SER A 47 -37.49 -1.43 -6.91
C SER A 47 -37.09 -2.42 -5.80
N PHE A 48 -38.05 -2.94 -5.05
CA PHE A 48 -37.80 -3.91 -3.97
C PHE A 48 -37.43 -5.32 -4.48
N ASN A 49 -37.75 -5.64 -5.73
CA ASN A 49 -37.47 -6.93 -6.35
C ASN A 49 -36.21 -6.92 -7.22
N TYR A 50 -35.54 -5.78 -7.27
CA TYR A 50 -34.22 -5.78 -7.88
C TYR A 50 -33.26 -6.47 -6.94
N SER A 51 -32.64 -7.55 -7.39
CA SER A 51 -31.30 -7.85 -6.98
C SER A 51 -30.49 -6.62 -7.39
N VAL A 52 -30.32 -5.70 -6.47
CA VAL A 52 -29.44 -4.55 -6.68
C VAL A 52 -28.09 -5.16 -6.95
N GLU A 53 -27.70 -5.26 -8.21
CA GLU A 53 -26.30 -5.30 -8.57
C GLU A 53 -25.69 -4.16 -7.75
N LYS A 54 -24.63 -4.47 -7.04
CA LYS A 54 -23.92 -3.55 -6.17
C LYS A 54 -23.85 -2.20 -6.88
N GLN A 55 -24.80 -1.30 -6.58
CA GLN A 55 -24.79 0.01 -7.20
C GLN A 55 -23.49 0.67 -6.76
N MET A 56 -22.67 0.99 -7.73
CA MET A 56 -21.46 1.75 -7.45
C MET A 56 -21.91 3.10 -6.85
N PRO A 57 -21.29 3.54 -5.76
CA PRO A 57 -21.61 4.85 -5.22
C PRO A 57 -21.26 5.91 -6.26
N SER A 58 -22.12 6.90 -6.37
CA SER A 58 -21.91 8.05 -7.26
C SER A 58 -20.86 9.02 -6.71
N VAL A 59 -20.52 8.88 -5.43
CA VAL A 59 -19.49 9.66 -4.74
C VAL A 59 -18.38 8.70 -4.32
N MET A 60 -17.22 8.88 -4.90
CA MET A 60 -16.06 7.99 -4.73
C MET A 60 -15.20 8.45 -3.58
N VAL A 61 -15.12 7.61 -2.56
CA VAL A 61 -14.27 7.77 -1.38
C VAL A 61 -13.34 6.59 -1.21
N ASP A 62 -12.41 6.70 -0.30
CA ASP A 62 -11.67 5.55 0.21
C ASP A 62 -12.41 4.93 1.41
N PRO A 63 -13.00 3.74 1.29
CA PRO A 63 -13.68 3.07 2.39
C PRO A 63 -12.74 2.59 3.51
N MET A 64 -11.43 2.48 3.25
CA MET A 64 -10.43 2.20 4.29
C MET A 64 -10.42 3.32 5.33
N GLY A 65 -10.66 4.55 4.91
CA GLY A 65 -10.79 5.71 5.78
C GLY A 65 -9.63 6.69 5.69
N TYR A 66 -9.61 7.61 6.64
CA TYR A 66 -8.69 8.75 6.65
C TYR A 66 -8.15 8.99 8.05
N LEU A 67 -6.90 9.43 8.13
CA LEU A 67 -6.38 9.99 9.38
C LEU A 67 -7.01 11.38 9.63
N PRO A 68 -7.19 11.83 10.88
CA PRO A 68 -7.75 13.16 11.17
C PRO A 68 -7.00 14.31 10.51
N ALA A 69 -5.66 14.21 10.43
CA ALA A 69 -4.79 15.19 9.81
C ALA A 69 -4.60 15.01 8.29
N SER A 70 -5.24 14.00 7.67
CA SER A 70 -5.15 13.72 6.23
C SER A 70 -5.82 14.80 5.39
N ASN A 71 -5.34 14.89 4.15
CA ASN A 71 -6.01 15.59 3.06
C ASN A 71 -7.17 14.70 2.57
N LYS A 72 -8.41 15.10 2.91
CA LYS A 72 -9.60 14.28 2.70
C LYS A 72 -10.40 14.79 1.51
N LYS A 73 -10.38 14.03 0.43
CA LYS A 73 -11.12 14.35 -0.79
C LYS A 73 -11.94 13.14 -1.25
N ALA A 74 -13.11 13.45 -1.81
CA ALA A 74 -13.90 12.53 -2.60
C ALA A 74 -14.07 13.09 -4.01
N TYR A 75 -14.47 12.24 -4.93
CA TYR A 75 -14.78 12.64 -6.29
C TYR A 75 -16.21 12.27 -6.63
N ILE A 76 -16.84 13.13 -7.42
CA ILE A 76 -18.11 12.83 -8.07
C ILE A 76 -17.92 12.92 -9.57
N TYR A 77 -18.75 12.19 -10.29
CA TYR A 77 -18.59 11.99 -11.71
C TYR A 77 -19.98 11.99 -12.36
N GLY A 78 -20.19 12.81 -13.38
CA GLY A 78 -21.48 12.93 -14.05
C GLY A 78 -21.52 14.02 -15.10
N GLU A 79 -22.60 14.06 -15.88
CA GLU A 79 -22.80 15.11 -16.89
C GLU A 79 -23.05 16.49 -16.26
N VAL A 80 -23.76 16.52 -15.14
CA VAL A 80 -24.09 17.72 -14.37
C VAL A 80 -23.87 17.42 -12.89
N LEU A 81 -23.10 18.28 -12.25
CA LEU A 81 -22.79 18.15 -10.82
C LEU A 81 -23.65 19.10 -9.98
N PRO A 82 -24.02 18.72 -8.75
CA PRO A 82 -24.62 19.63 -7.79
C PRO A 82 -23.61 20.69 -7.32
N ASP A 83 -24.09 21.78 -6.76
CA ASP A 83 -23.24 22.87 -6.28
C ASP A 83 -22.57 22.54 -4.95
N THR A 84 -23.24 21.73 -4.11
CA THR A 84 -22.82 21.48 -2.72
C THR A 84 -22.88 20.01 -2.35
N PHE A 85 -22.16 19.67 -1.27
CA PHE A 85 -22.19 18.37 -0.62
C PHE A 85 -22.43 18.49 0.88
N GLU A 86 -22.87 17.40 1.49
CA GLU A 86 -23.01 17.22 2.94
C GLU A 86 -22.17 16.02 3.39
N VAL A 87 -21.42 16.16 4.50
CA VAL A 87 -20.84 15.05 5.22
C VAL A 87 -21.74 14.72 6.40
N VAL A 88 -22.17 13.49 6.48
CA VAL A 88 -23.16 13.01 7.45
C VAL A 88 -22.51 11.98 8.36
N GLU A 89 -22.69 12.14 9.67
CA GLU A 89 -22.28 11.14 10.64
C GLU A 89 -23.19 9.91 10.50
N ALA A 90 -22.56 8.72 10.46
CA ALA A 90 -23.27 7.51 10.03
C ALA A 90 -24.29 6.99 11.06
N GLU A 91 -24.10 7.23 12.35
CA GLU A 91 -24.97 6.76 13.41
C GLU A 91 -26.10 7.77 13.68
N SER A 92 -25.76 9.02 13.99
CA SER A 92 -26.73 10.05 14.36
C SER A 92 -27.53 10.58 13.16
N LYS A 93 -27.00 10.44 11.95
CA LYS A 93 -27.51 11.05 10.70
C LYS A 93 -27.45 12.59 10.70
N ASP A 94 -26.65 13.16 11.56
CA ASP A 94 -26.44 14.61 11.59
C ASP A 94 -25.49 15.06 10.48
N VAL A 95 -25.81 16.17 9.84
CA VAL A 95 -24.89 16.82 8.90
C VAL A 95 -23.81 17.54 9.73
N VAL A 96 -22.57 17.10 9.59
CA VAL A 96 -21.43 17.64 10.36
C VAL A 96 -20.57 18.62 9.57
N LEU A 97 -20.64 18.58 8.24
CA LEU A 97 -19.94 19.50 7.35
C LEU A 97 -20.75 19.68 6.07
N THR A 98 -20.74 20.89 5.53
CA THR A 98 -21.22 21.23 4.19
C THR A 98 -20.15 21.99 3.44
N GLY A 99 -20.08 21.82 2.13
CA GLY A 99 -19.10 22.52 1.31
C GLY A 99 -19.51 22.60 -0.15
N ASP A 100 -18.73 23.35 -0.91
CA ASP A 100 -18.95 23.54 -2.34
C ASP A 100 -18.20 22.48 -3.14
N ILE A 101 -18.85 21.94 -4.17
CA ILE A 101 -18.25 21.03 -5.13
C ILE A 101 -17.51 21.85 -6.19
N ARG A 102 -16.25 21.52 -6.42
CA ARG A 102 -15.42 22.21 -7.40
C ARG A 102 -15.25 21.35 -8.63
N GLU A 103 -15.57 21.91 -9.79
CA GLU A 103 -15.24 21.28 -11.06
C GLU A 103 -13.73 21.23 -11.22
N LYS A 104 -13.23 20.07 -11.59
CA LYS A 104 -11.79 19.86 -11.78
C LYS A 104 -11.41 19.61 -13.24
N ALA A 105 -12.09 18.69 -13.89
CA ALA A 105 -11.78 18.31 -15.26
C ALA A 105 -12.98 17.66 -15.95
N THR A 106 -12.99 17.69 -17.28
CA THR A 106 -13.87 16.85 -18.09
C THR A 106 -13.11 15.62 -18.54
N VAL A 107 -13.69 14.45 -18.33
CA VAL A 107 -13.10 13.15 -18.65
C VAL A 107 -14.16 12.33 -19.40
N GLU A 108 -13.88 11.96 -20.65
CA GLU A 108 -14.79 11.14 -21.46
C GLU A 108 -16.24 11.68 -21.53
N ASP A 109 -16.39 12.98 -21.76
CA ASP A 109 -17.67 13.71 -21.80
C ASP A 109 -18.40 13.89 -20.46
N GLU A 110 -17.82 13.46 -19.34
CA GLU A 110 -18.36 13.68 -18.01
C GLU A 110 -17.45 14.64 -17.20
N VAL A 111 -18.05 15.34 -16.26
CA VAL A 111 -17.35 16.29 -15.38
C VAL A 111 -16.97 15.58 -14.09
N VAL A 112 -15.70 15.73 -13.70
CA VAL A 112 -15.20 15.26 -12.41
C VAL A 112 -15.23 16.41 -11.43
N GLY A 113 -16.01 16.29 -10.37
CA GLY A 113 -16.09 17.25 -9.28
C GLY A 113 -15.31 16.80 -8.06
N VAL A 114 -14.75 17.75 -7.34
CA VAL A 114 -13.97 17.53 -6.11
C VAL A 114 -14.79 17.94 -4.91
N VAL A 115 -14.94 17.02 -3.98
CA VAL A 115 -15.53 17.19 -2.66
C VAL A 115 -14.38 17.22 -1.65
N ASP A 116 -14.06 18.38 -1.12
CA ASP A 116 -12.99 18.58 -0.13
C ASP A 116 -13.59 18.68 1.28
N PHE A 117 -13.30 17.68 2.12
CA PHE A 117 -13.73 17.62 3.51
C PHE A 117 -12.56 17.53 4.49
N THR A 118 -11.42 18.06 4.09
CA THR A 118 -10.17 18.09 4.88
C THR A 118 -10.35 18.68 6.28
N ASP A 119 -11.25 19.67 6.42
CA ASP A 119 -11.50 20.34 7.70
C ASP A 119 -12.22 19.45 8.73
N LEU A 120 -12.85 18.35 8.32
CA LEU A 120 -13.44 17.40 9.24
C LEU A 120 -12.35 16.51 9.85
N ARG A 121 -11.97 16.79 11.11
CA ARG A 121 -10.92 16.08 11.84
C ARG A 121 -11.43 15.20 12.97
N THR A 122 -12.70 15.33 13.32
CA THR A 122 -13.30 14.55 14.41
C THR A 122 -13.33 13.06 14.05
N PRO A 123 -12.79 12.17 14.91
CA PRO A 123 -12.93 10.73 14.71
C PRO A 123 -14.39 10.30 14.70
N GLY A 124 -14.74 9.37 13.82
CA GLY A 124 -16.11 8.88 13.64
C GLY A 124 -16.26 8.11 12.34
N THR A 125 -17.48 7.66 12.04
CA THR A 125 -17.83 7.03 10.77
C THR A 125 -18.78 7.95 10.01
N TYR A 126 -18.45 8.22 8.76
CA TYR A 126 -19.13 9.22 7.95
C TYR A 126 -19.47 8.68 6.58
N TYR A 127 -20.38 9.35 5.89
CA TYR A 127 -20.59 9.22 4.45
C TYR A 127 -20.87 10.60 3.85
N ILE A 128 -20.64 10.73 2.55
CA ILE A 128 -20.91 11.97 1.81
C ILE A 128 -22.21 11.80 1.06
N LYS A 129 -23.04 12.85 1.11
CA LYS A 129 -24.28 12.98 0.38
C LYS A 129 -24.20 14.16 -0.58
N CYS A 130 -24.55 13.90 -1.84
CA CYS A 130 -24.68 14.91 -2.87
C CYS A 130 -26.10 14.86 -3.47
N ASP A 131 -26.78 16.00 -3.49
CA ASP A 131 -28.15 16.05 -3.99
C ASP A 131 -28.21 15.61 -5.47
N HIS A 132 -29.20 14.81 -5.79
CA HIS A 132 -29.44 14.23 -7.12
C HIS A 132 -28.35 13.29 -7.65
N VAL A 133 -27.20 13.16 -6.95
CA VAL A 133 -26.12 12.24 -7.32
C VAL A 133 -26.17 10.97 -6.48
N GLY A 134 -26.31 11.10 -5.14
CA GLY A 134 -26.39 9.97 -4.23
C GLY A 134 -25.44 10.06 -3.05
N TYR A 135 -24.97 8.90 -2.62
CA TYR A 135 -24.17 8.71 -1.40
C TYR A 135 -22.84 8.03 -1.71
N SER A 136 -21.82 8.34 -0.90
CA SER A 136 -20.61 7.52 -0.86
C SER A 136 -20.81 6.24 -0.05
N TYR A 137 -19.84 5.33 -0.11
CA TYR A 137 -19.65 4.36 0.97
C TYR A 137 -19.37 5.07 2.28
N ALA A 138 -19.68 4.41 3.40
CA ALA A 138 -19.24 4.88 4.70
C ALA A 138 -17.72 4.68 4.84
N PHE A 139 -17.07 5.64 5.50
CA PHE A 139 -15.64 5.63 5.77
C PHE A 139 -15.37 6.09 7.21
N PRO A 140 -14.35 5.54 7.88
CA PRO A 140 -13.93 6.03 9.18
C PRO A 140 -12.97 7.21 9.04
N ILE A 141 -12.98 8.11 10.03
CA ILE A 141 -11.88 9.01 10.35
C ILE A 141 -11.33 8.54 11.71
N SER A 142 -10.07 8.13 11.75
CA SER A 142 -9.44 7.58 12.95
C SER A 142 -7.93 7.76 12.91
N GLU A 143 -7.29 7.94 14.07
CA GLU A 143 -5.83 7.94 14.19
C GLU A 143 -5.20 6.60 13.76
N THR A 144 -5.98 5.52 13.78
CA THR A 144 -5.54 4.17 13.44
C THR A 144 -6.18 3.65 12.13
N ALA A 145 -6.62 4.56 11.24
CA ALA A 145 -7.35 4.18 10.03
C ALA A 145 -6.60 3.18 9.14
N TYR A 146 -5.28 3.24 9.12
CA TYR A 146 -4.45 2.39 8.26
C TYR A 146 -3.85 1.16 8.97
N GLU A 147 -3.89 1.09 10.30
CA GLU A 147 -3.23 0.02 11.07
C GLU A 147 -3.75 -1.36 10.69
N THR A 148 -5.07 -1.54 10.60
CA THR A 148 -5.67 -2.83 10.22
C THR A 148 -5.22 -3.29 8.85
N GLU A 149 -5.10 -2.38 7.89
CA GLU A 149 -4.64 -2.71 6.55
C GLU A 149 -3.15 -3.03 6.53
N MET A 150 -2.33 -2.26 7.25
CA MET A 150 -0.89 -2.54 7.37
C MET A 150 -0.64 -3.91 8.01
N ASP A 151 -1.39 -4.26 9.05
CA ASP A 151 -1.29 -5.58 9.70
C ASP A 151 -1.72 -6.70 8.74
N SER A 152 -2.81 -6.52 8.00
CA SER A 152 -3.26 -7.47 6.98
C SER A 152 -2.23 -7.67 5.86
N LEU A 153 -1.65 -6.58 5.37
CA LEU A 153 -0.58 -6.62 4.36
C LEU A 153 0.66 -7.38 4.90
N CYS A 154 1.08 -7.08 6.11
CA CYS A 154 2.20 -7.79 6.76
C CYS A 154 1.95 -9.29 6.86
N GLU A 155 0.78 -9.70 7.36
CA GLU A 155 0.41 -11.11 7.49
C GLU A 155 0.44 -11.83 6.14
N GLU A 156 -0.18 -11.25 5.12
CA GLU A 156 -0.21 -11.82 3.78
C GLU A 156 1.18 -11.90 3.14
N ILE A 157 1.98 -10.84 3.26
CA ILE A 157 3.34 -10.80 2.74
C ILE A 157 4.20 -11.87 3.42
N TYR A 158 4.18 -11.94 4.76
CA TYR A 158 4.99 -12.90 5.50
C TYR A 158 4.60 -14.35 5.22
N ALA A 159 3.31 -14.63 5.08
CA ALA A 159 2.84 -15.96 4.70
C ALA A 159 3.27 -16.35 3.27
N ALA A 160 3.15 -15.42 2.33
CA ALA A 160 3.52 -15.67 0.93
C ALA A 160 5.03 -15.82 0.73
N LEU A 161 5.86 -15.08 1.46
CA LEU A 161 7.32 -15.16 1.39
C LEU A 161 7.87 -16.54 1.78
N GLU A 162 7.15 -17.35 2.55
CA GLU A 162 7.56 -18.71 2.93
C GLU A 162 7.65 -19.64 1.70
N THR A 163 6.80 -19.42 0.70
CA THR A 163 6.68 -20.27 -0.49
C THR A 163 7.06 -19.60 -1.81
N ALA A 164 7.32 -18.29 -1.79
CA ALA A 164 7.68 -17.52 -2.98
C ALA A 164 9.01 -18.04 -3.59
N ASP A 165 9.09 -17.94 -4.92
CA ASP A 165 10.38 -18.07 -5.60
C ASP A 165 11.34 -16.95 -5.17
N LEU A 166 12.63 -17.14 -5.42
CA LEU A 166 13.63 -16.23 -4.89
C LEU A 166 13.55 -14.84 -5.49
N ASP A 167 13.27 -14.71 -6.78
CA ASP A 167 13.18 -13.40 -7.44
C ASP A 167 11.99 -12.60 -6.91
N THR A 168 10.83 -13.20 -6.79
CA THR A 168 9.64 -12.61 -6.15
C THR A 168 9.95 -12.22 -4.70
N ALA A 169 10.61 -13.09 -3.93
CA ALA A 169 10.94 -12.81 -2.54
C ALA A 169 11.92 -11.64 -2.40
N LEU A 170 12.94 -11.54 -3.26
CA LEU A 170 13.91 -10.44 -3.26
C LEU A 170 13.21 -9.10 -3.58
N ASN A 171 12.41 -9.07 -4.65
CA ASN A 171 11.69 -7.86 -5.06
C ASN A 171 10.72 -7.36 -3.98
N THR A 172 10.02 -8.28 -3.33
CA THR A 172 9.11 -7.97 -2.20
C THR A 172 9.85 -7.47 -0.97
N ALA A 173 11.01 -8.04 -0.68
CA ALA A 173 11.77 -7.71 0.52
C ALA A 173 12.40 -6.31 0.48
N TYR A 174 12.68 -5.77 -0.70
CA TYR A 174 13.29 -4.45 -0.83
C TYR A 174 12.41 -3.34 -0.24
N PRO A 175 11.16 -3.14 -0.67
CA PRO A 175 10.29 -2.13 -0.07
C PRO A 175 10.05 -2.39 1.43
N LEU A 176 9.99 -3.65 1.88
CA LEU A 176 9.86 -3.97 3.31
C LEU A 176 11.07 -3.54 4.12
N MET A 177 12.29 -3.83 3.65
CA MET A 177 13.52 -3.42 4.32
C MET A 177 13.65 -1.90 4.35
N LEU A 178 13.27 -1.24 3.25
CA LEU A 178 13.28 0.20 3.14
C LEU A 178 12.26 0.84 4.09
N SER A 179 11.04 0.30 4.14
CA SER A 179 9.98 0.75 5.07
C SER A 179 10.45 0.66 6.53
N TYR A 180 11.07 -0.48 6.91
CA TYR A 180 11.62 -0.65 8.25
C TYR A 180 12.79 0.32 8.54
N GLU A 181 13.64 0.58 7.56
CA GLU A 181 14.80 1.46 7.74
C GLU A 181 14.40 2.93 7.88
N LEU A 182 13.43 3.40 7.08
CA LEU A 182 13.00 4.79 7.10
C LEU A 182 11.98 5.07 8.22
N TYR A 183 11.04 4.16 8.44
CA TYR A 183 9.90 4.31 9.34
C TYR A 183 9.77 3.10 10.29
N PRO A 184 10.70 2.91 11.24
CA PRO A 184 10.76 1.70 12.06
C PRO A 184 9.64 1.58 13.09
N THR A 185 8.97 2.69 13.47
CA THR A 185 8.03 2.77 14.61
C THR A 185 6.92 1.72 14.49
N TYR A 186 6.26 1.63 13.36
CA TYR A 186 5.20 0.64 13.13
C TYR A 186 5.70 -0.80 13.38
N PHE A 187 6.84 -1.19 12.82
CA PHE A 187 7.40 -2.54 12.98
C PHE A 187 7.90 -2.87 14.39
N LEU A 188 8.14 -1.85 15.21
CA LEU A 188 8.58 -2.00 16.60
C LEU A 188 7.39 -2.05 17.58
N GLN A 189 6.27 -1.42 17.26
CA GLN A 189 5.12 -1.24 18.14
C GLN A 189 3.91 -2.11 17.78
N SER A 190 3.76 -2.51 16.52
CA SER A 190 2.61 -3.27 16.06
C SER A 190 2.50 -4.62 16.77
N SER A 191 1.32 -4.90 17.32
CA SER A 191 1.01 -6.15 18.04
C SER A 191 1.07 -7.38 17.14
N GLY A 192 0.77 -7.24 15.84
CA GLY A 192 0.84 -8.30 14.84
C GLY A 192 2.26 -8.62 14.39
N ASN A 193 3.18 -7.67 14.54
CA ASN A 193 4.55 -7.76 14.01
C ASN A 193 5.61 -8.03 15.07
N ASN A 194 5.30 -7.87 16.36
CA ASN A 194 6.20 -8.22 17.45
C ASN A 194 5.62 -9.34 18.29
N GLN A 195 6.16 -10.54 18.16
CA GLN A 195 5.95 -11.54 19.19
C GLN A 195 6.61 -11.04 20.47
N ALA A 196 5.82 -10.83 21.49
CA ALA A 196 6.21 -10.23 22.78
C ALA A 196 7.43 -10.88 23.48
N ALA A 197 7.89 -12.03 23.00
CA ALA A 197 9.05 -12.77 23.49
C ALA A 197 10.33 -12.52 22.68
N SER A 198 10.28 -11.87 21.50
CA SER A 198 11.44 -11.65 20.66
C SER A 198 11.90 -10.21 20.70
N LYS A 199 13.20 -10.02 20.94
CA LYS A 199 13.85 -8.69 20.81
C LYS A 199 14.11 -8.30 19.34
N ILE A 200 13.87 -9.22 18.40
CA ILE A 200 14.13 -9.02 16.97
C ILE A 200 12.78 -8.73 16.29
N PRO A 201 12.63 -7.63 15.56
CA PRO A 201 11.41 -7.34 14.82
C PRO A 201 11.01 -8.47 13.88
N THR A 202 9.70 -8.71 13.73
CA THR A 202 9.18 -9.80 12.90
C THR A 202 9.65 -9.68 11.45
N VAL A 203 9.70 -8.48 10.89
CA VAL A 203 10.21 -8.25 9.54
C VAL A 203 11.65 -8.77 9.36
N VAL A 204 12.53 -8.51 10.31
CA VAL A 204 13.93 -8.99 10.26
C VAL A 204 13.97 -10.52 10.35
N GLN A 205 13.13 -11.13 11.20
CA GLN A 205 13.06 -12.58 11.34
C GLN A 205 12.53 -13.25 10.06
N LYS A 206 11.47 -12.72 9.47
CA LYS A 206 10.83 -13.27 8.28
C LYS A 206 11.68 -13.12 7.01
N LEU A 207 12.57 -12.14 6.96
CA LEU A 207 13.52 -11.97 5.86
C LEU A 207 14.80 -12.80 5.98
N LYS A 208 15.10 -13.36 7.15
CA LYS A 208 16.31 -14.19 7.36
C LYS A 208 16.38 -15.43 6.45
N PRO A 209 15.31 -16.22 6.23
CA PRO A 209 15.33 -17.34 5.28
C PRO A 209 15.61 -16.91 3.84
N ILE A 210 15.18 -15.72 3.43
CA ILE A 210 15.47 -15.17 2.11
C ILE A 210 16.96 -14.82 2.02
N ALA A 211 17.54 -14.23 3.07
CA ALA A 211 18.97 -13.96 3.14
C ALA A 211 19.80 -15.25 3.04
N GLU A 212 19.37 -16.37 3.65
CA GLU A 212 20.02 -17.68 3.45
C GLU A 212 20.01 -18.12 1.99
N LYS A 213 18.87 -17.98 1.30
CA LYS A 213 18.78 -18.28 -0.13
C LYS A 213 19.64 -17.32 -0.98
N ALA A 214 19.63 -16.02 -0.65
CA ALA A 214 20.38 -14.99 -1.37
C ALA A 214 21.91 -15.21 -1.31
N LYS A 215 22.42 -15.89 -0.29
CA LYS A 215 23.86 -16.29 -0.20
C LYS A 215 24.31 -17.22 -1.32
N THR A 216 23.38 -17.88 -2.01
CA THR A 216 23.69 -18.78 -3.13
C THR A 216 23.76 -18.06 -4.48
N LEU A 217 23.39 -16.79 -4.54
CA LEU A 217 23.48 -15.97 -5.74
C LEU A 217 24.93 -15.52 -5.96
N ASP A 218 25.33 -15.41 -7.23
CA ASP A 218 26.64 -14.90 -7.64
C ASP A 218 26.44 -13.70 -8.60
N ASN A 219 25.63 -12.73 -8.17
CA ASN A 219 25.24 -11.57 -8.97
C ASN A 219 24.94 -10.34 -8.09
N LEU A 220 24.64 -9.22 -8.76
CA LEU A 220 24.30 -7.95 -8.11
C LEU A 220 23.14 -8.07 -7.10
N ASN A 221 22.07 -8.81 -7.43
CA ASN A 221 20.92 -8.97 -6.54
C ASN A 221 21.32 -9.58 -5.19
N GLY A 222 22.22 -10.58 -5.22
CA GLY A 222 22.76 -11.18 -3.99
C GLY A 222 23.51 -10.16 -3.12
N ILE A 223 24.36 -9.32 -3.72
CA ILE A 223 25.07 -8.27 -2.99
C ILE A 223 24.08 -7.26 -2.40
N CYS A 224 23.21 -6.71 -3.23
CA CYS A 224 22.28 -5.66 -2.81
C CYS A 224 21.38 -6.16 -1.67
N PHE A 225 20.80 -7.35 -1.78
CA PHE A 225 19.95 -7.91 -0.73
C PHE A 225 20.71 -8.16 0.56
N LEU A 226 21.83 -8.87 0.50
CA LEU A 226 22.60 -9.25 1.69
C LEU A 226 23.17 -8.05 2.43
N THR A 227 23.60 -7.00 1.71
CA THR A 227 24.09 -5.76 2.34
C THR A 227 22.97 -4.97 3.00
N GLN A 228 21.79 -4.89 2.36
CA GLN A 228 20.63 -4.23 2.95
C GLN A 228 20.13 -4.99 4.18
N TYR A 229 20.02 -6.32 4.09
CA TYR A 229 19.64 -7.16 5.22
C TYR A 229 20.65 -7.04 6.38
N ALA A 230 21.95 -7.00 6.09
CA ALA A 230 22.96 -6.78 7.10
C ALA A 230 22.80 -5.43 7.81
N ASN A 231 22.44 -4.37 7.08
CA ASN A 231 22.22 -3.06 7.66
C ASN A 231 21.08 -3.05 8.67
N ILE A 232 19.94 -3.67 8.37
CA ILE A 232 18.77 -3.70 9.26
C ILE A 232 18.89 -4.72 10.39
N SER A 233 19.69 -5.78 10.22
CA SER A 233 19.80 -6.88 11.20
C SER A 233 20.95 -6.72 12.18
N LYS A 234 21.96 -5.89 11.87
CA LYS A 234 23.23 -5.80 12.65
C LYS A 234 23.04 -5.50 14.14
N GLN A 235 22.03 -4.74 14.51
CA GLN A 235 21.76 -4.41 15.92
C GLN A 235 21.14 -5.58 16.71
N PHE A 236 20.60 -6.59 16.01
CA PHE A 236 19.92 -7.74 16.63
C PHE A 236 20.75 -9.03 16.51
N ASP A 237 21.47 -9.20 15.40
CA ASP A 237 22.29 -10.38 15.09
C ASP A 237 23.56 -9.95 14.33
N ALA A 238 24.50 -9.36 15.07
CA ALA A 238 25.75 -8.86 14.49
C ALA A 238 26.59 -9.96 13.84
N GLY A 239 26.51 -11.20 14.37
CA GLY A 239 27.24 -12.35 13.80
C GLY A 239 26.72 -12.70 12.41
N TYR A 240 25.39 -12.79 12.27
CA TYR A 240 24.75 -13.09 11.00
C TYR A 240 24.89 -11.94 9.98
N ALA A 241 24.77 -10.70 10.45
CA ALA A 241 25.04 -9.52 9.61
C ALA A 241 26.45 -9.53 9.03
N SER A 242 27.46 -9.85 9.86
CA SER A 242 28.86 -9.99 9.43
C SER A 242 29.05 -11.14 8.43
N GLU A 243 28.30 -12.22 8.57
CA GLU A 243 28.30 -13.31 7.59
C GLU A 243 27.72 -12.84 6.24
N CYS A 244 26.59 -12.15 6.22
CA CYS A 244 26.02 -11.56 5.01
C CYS A 244 27.01 -10.62 4.32
N GLN A 245 27.69 -9.74 5.07
CA GLN A 245 28.74 -8.88 4.55
C GLN A 245 29.87 -9.69 3.91
N ARG A 246 30.36 -10.73 4.58
CA ARG A 246 31.44 -11.57 4.07
C ARG A 246 31.06 -12.26 2.77
N VAL A 247 29.84 -12.81 2.67
CA VAL A 247 29.35 -13.44 1.44
C VAL A 247 29.22 -12.40 0.33
N SER A 248 28.67 -11.23 0.60
CA SER A 248 28.57 -10.14 -0.40
C SER A 248 29.94 -9.74 -0.96
N MET A 249 30.98 -9.68 -0.10
CA MET A 249 32.35 -9.42 -0.56
C MET A 249 32.91 -10.56 -1.42
N GLN A 250 32.53 -11.82 -1.18
CA GLN A 250 32.90 -12.95 -2.02
C GLN A 250 32.24 -12.89 -3.41
N ILE A 251 30.94 -12.54 -3.44
CA ILE A 251 30.21 -12.33 -4.70
C ILE A 251 30.85 -11.20 -5.50
N TRP A 252 31.19 -10.08 -4.86
CA TRP A 252 31.93 -9.00 -5.52
C TRP A 252 33.23 -9.48 -6.17
N ASN A 253 34.02 -10.28 -5.46
CA ASN A 253 35.29 -10.80 -5.99
C ASN A 253 35.10 -11.75 -7.20
N SER A 254 33.97 -12.42 -7.29
CA SER A 254 33.56 -13.21 -8.44
C SER A 254 33.12 -12.30 -9.60
N MET A 255 32.22 -11.38 -9.34
CA MET A 255 31.70 -10.42 -10.32
C MET A 255 32.81 -9.57 -10.97
N ALA A 256 33.74 -9.07 -10.17
CA ALA A 256 34.85 -8.24 -10.64
C ALA A 256 35.83 -8.96 -11.59
N LYS A 257 35.78 -10.30 -11.63
CA LYS A 257 36.56 -11.15 -12.54
C LYS A 257 35.78 -11.60 -13.76
N ASN A 258 34.47 -11.42 -13.76
CA ASN A 258 33.58 -11.87 -14.81
C ASN A 258 33.49 -10.77 -15.91
N PRO A 259 33.96 -11.03 -17.15
CA PRO A 259 33.93 -10.04 -18.21
C PRO A 259 32.53 -9.72 -18.75
N GLN A 260 31.50 -10.47 -18.35
CA GLN A 260 30.11 -10.22 -18.69
C GLN A 260 29.43 -9.22 -17.75
N VAL A 261 30.01 -8.96 -16.57
CA VAL A 261 29.49 -7.99 -15.61
C VAL A 261 29.88 -6.58 -16.06
N THR A 262 28.90 -5.72 -16.15
CA THR A 262 29.10 -4.34 -16.60
C THR A 262 29.76 -3.49 -15.51
N GLN A 263 30.45 -2.43 -15.91
CA GLN A 263 31.01 -1.45 -14.99
C GLN A 263 29.92 -0.82 -14.13
N TRP A 264 28.73 -0.64 -14.67
CA TRP A 264 27.58 -0.11 -13.95
C TRP A 264 27.11 -1.06 -12.83
N GLU A 265 26.98 -2.34 -13.09
CA GLU A 265 26.66 -3.34 -12.05
C GLU A 265 27.73 -3.39 -10.92
N LEU A 266 28.99 -3.25 -11.30
CA LEU A 266 30.07 -3.14 -10.31
C LEU A 266 29.98 -1.85 -9.48
N LEU A 267 29.61 -0.73 -10.07
CA LEU A 267 29.43 0.52 -9.34
C LEU A 267 28.26 0.42 -8.32
N GLN A 268 27.16 -0.18 -8.72
CA GLN A 268 26.03 -0.44 -7.84
C GLN A 268 26.42 -1.35 -6.67
N ALA A 269 27.11 -2.44 -6.98
CA ALA A 269 27.62 -3.37 -5.96
C ALA A 269 28.62 -2.71 -5.01
N ALA A 270 29.53 -1.88 -5.53
CA ALA A 270 30.50 -1.13 -4.71
C ALA A 270 29.80 -0.14 -3.78
N THR A 271 28.77 0.55 -4.27
CA THR A 271 27.98 1.49 -3.48
C THR A 271 27.28 0.79 -2.32
N ALA A 272 26.61 -0.34 -2.59
CA ALA A 272 25.93 -1.13 -1.56
C ALA A 272 26.92 -1.69 -0.51
N LEU A 273 28.05 -2.22 -0.98
CA LEU A 273 29.10 -2.77 -0.12
C LEU A 273 29.78 -1.69 0.70
N TYR A 274 30.05 -0.51 0.13
CA TYR A 274 30.65 0.60 0.87
C TYR A 274 29.71 1.10 1.97
N ARG A 275 28.44 1.29 1.65
CA ARG A 275 27.43 1.66 2.65
C ARG A 275 27.41 0.68 3.83
N CYS A 276 27.45 -0.60 3.55
CA CYS A 276 27.34 -1.65 4.56
C CYS A 276 28.63 -1.85 5.37
N THR A 277 29.81 -1.77 4.72
CA THR A 277 31.09 -2.19 5.32
C THR A 277 32.06 -1.05 5.65
N GLY A 278 31.94 0.10 4.98
CA GLY A 278 32.91 1.19 5.04
C GLY A 278 34.29 0.86 4.43
N ASN A 279 34.41 -0.27 3.70
CA ASN A 279 35.69 -0.73 3.19
C ASN A 279 36.23 0.19 2.08
N VAL A 280 37.46 0.63 2.24
CA VAL A 280 38.14 1.56 1.32
C VAL A 280 38.28 1.03 -0.11
N VAL A 281 38.28 -0.26 -0.33
CA VAL A 281 38.36 -0.89 -1.66
C VAL A 281 37.15 -0.45 -2.49
N TYR A 282 35.94 -0.51 -1.94
CA TYR A 282 34.72 -0.11 -2.61
C TYR A 282 34.65 1.41 -2.78
N ARG A 283 35.08 2.18 -1.77
CA ARG A 283 35.19 3.63 -1.88
C ARG A 283 36.09 4.03 -3.04
N ASN A 284 37.26 3.42 -3.16
CA ASN A 284 38.18 3.72 -4.25
C ASN A 284 37.59 3.40 -5.62
N TYR A 285 36.83 2.31 -5.73
CA TYR A 285 36.11 1.97 -6.96
C TYR A 285 35.07 3.04 -7.29
N MET A 286 34.27 3.48 -6.30
CA MET A 286 33.28 4.55 -6.45
C MET A 286 33.94 5.86 -6.91
N LEU A 287 35.06 6.26 -6.30
CA LEU A 287 35.78 7.47 -6.66
C LEU A 287 36.36 7.43 -8.10
N THR A 288 36.82 6.26 -8.52
CA THR A 288 37.34 6.09 -9.89
C THR A 288 36.24 6.23 -10.95
N HIS A 289 34.98 5.93 -10.57
CA HIS A 289 33.82 5.95 -11.46
C HIS A 289 32.80 7.03 -11.03
N ASP A 290 33.25 8.06 -10.32
CA ASP A 290 32.37 9.09 -9.75
C ASP A 290 31.51 9.81 -10.80
N ALA A 291 32.06 10.05 -12.00
CA ALA A 291 31.33 10.71 -13.08
C ALA A 291 30.07 9.93 -13.54
N GLU A 292 30.01 8.62 -13.33
CA GLU A 292 28.87 7.78 -13.72
C GLU A 292 27.63 8.04 -12.86
N TYR A 293 27.79 8.52 -11.62
CA TYR A 293 26.66 8.92 -10.81
C TYR A 293 25.84 10.05 -11.42
N GLY A 294 26.45 10.92 -12.22
CA GLY A 294 25.77 11.98 -12.95
C GLY A 294 24.89 11.49 -14.10
N GLN A 295 25.00 10.22 -14.47
CA GLN A 295 24.23 9.58 -15.54
C GLN A 295 23.17 8.60 -15.04
N ILE A 296 22.99 8.52 -13.72
CA ILE A 296 22.01 7.62 -13.10
C ILE A 296 20.60 8.02 -13.50
N ASP A 297 19.87 7.05 -14.06
CA ASP A 297 18.44 7.16 -14.26
C ASP A 297 17.69 6.75 -12.99
N VAL A 298 17.33 7.74 -12.17
CA VAL A 298 16.61 7.55 -10.90
C VAL A 298 15.15 7.13 -11.10
N THR A 299 14.64 7.10 -12.35
CA THR A 299 13.30 6.58 -12.64
C THR A 299 13.26 5.06 -12.66
N THR A 300 14.42 4.41 -12.83
CA THR A 300 14.57 2.96 -12.77
C THR A 300 14.82 2.48 -11.33
N LYS A 301 14.32 1.28 -10.98
CA LYS A 301 14.55 0.69 -9.64
C LYS A 301 16.05 0.61 -9.32
N GLN A 302 16.86 0.16 -10.25
CA GLN A 302 18.30 0.03 -10.04
C GLN A 302 18.98 1.38 -9.78
N GLY A 303 18.70 2.38 -10.61
CA GLY A 303 19.27 3.72 -10.44
C GLY A 303 18.83 4.38 -9.14
N PHE A 304 17.54 4.29 -8.82
CA PHE A 304 16.97 4.82 -7.59
C PHE A 304 17.60 4.21 -6.34
N TYR A 305 17.64 2.88 -6.23
CA TYR A 305 18.24 2.22 -5.07
C TYR A 305 19.75 2.44 -4.96
N THR A 306 20.45 2.65 -6.09
CA THR A 306 21.87 3.01 -6.07
C THR A 306 22.06 4.43 -5.53
N ALA A 307 21.29 5.40 -6.01
CA ALA A 307 21.29 6.76 -5.50
C ALA A 307 20.97 6.79 -3.99
N LEU A 308 19.94 6.05 -3.58
CA LEU A 308 19.54 5.94 -2.18
C LEU A 308 20.63 5.31 -1.31
N SER A 309 21.26 4.24 -1.79
CA SER A 309 22.38 3.60 -1.07
C SER A 309 23.58 4.53 -0.88
N TYR A 310 23.83 5.42 -1.85
CA TYR A 310 24.87 6.44 -1.74
C TYR A 310 24.50 7.52 -0.72
N LEU A 311 23.25 7.99 -0.75
CA LEU A 311 22.79 9.10 0.09
C LEU A 311 22.52 8.69 1.56
N GLN A 312 22.09 7.47 1.80
CA GLN A 312 21.79 6.96 3.15
C GLN A 312 23.02 6.41 3.88
N THR A 313 24.21 6.46 3.27
CA THR A 313 25.41 5.92 3.94
C THR A 313 25.83 6.81 5.12
N THR A 314 26.25 6.18 6.21
CA THR A 314 26.94 6.85 7.32
C THR A 314 28.45 6.98 7.07
N GLN A 315 28.95 6.45 5.95
CA GLN A 315 30.34 6.49 5.56
C GLN A 315 30.69 7.83 4.90
N LYS A 316 31.98 8.13 4.78
CA LYS A 316 32.44 9.34 4.09
C LYS A 316 32.25 9.24 2.59
N VAL A 317 31.44 10.13 2.02
CA VAL A 317 31.16 10.26 0.57
C VAL A 317 31.53 11.66 0.06
N GLU A 318 31.52 11.82 -1.25
CA GLU A 318 31.85 13.09 -1.89
C GLU A 318 30.60 13.99 -1.96
N PHE A 319 30.74 15.22 -1.50
CA PHE A 319 29.64 16.19 -1.43
C PHE A 319 29.04 16.50 -2.81
N GLU A 320 29.89 16.64 -3.83
CA GLU A 320 29.41 16.94 -5.18
C GLU A 320 28.55 15.82 -5.75
N THR A 321 28.91 14.56 -5.51
CA THR A 321 28.12 13.41 -5.93
C THR A 321 26.78 13.34 -5.17
N CYS A 322 26.77 13.60 -3.86
CA CYS A 322 25.52 13.75 -3.11
C CYS A 322 24.61 14.82 -3.74
N ASN A 323 25.18 15.97 -4.07
CA ASN A 323 24.45 17.09 -4.65
C ASN A 323 23.86 16.74 -6.03
N VAL A 324 24.60 16.01 -6.87
CA VAL A 324 24.12 15.53 -8.16
C VAL A 324 22.94 14.56 -7.99
N LEU A 325 23.08 13.58 -7.10
CA LEU A 325 22.04 12.58 -6.85
C LEU A 325 20.77 13.18 -6.23
N ILE A 326 20.92 14.07 -5.23
CA ILE A 326 19.75 14.77 -4.64
C ILE A 326 19.03 15.60 -5.70
N LYS A 327 19.75 16.32 -6.55
CA LYS A 327 19.13 17.11 -7.64
C LYS A 327 18.40 16.22 -8.63
N ALA A 328 18.94 15.05 -8.99
CA ALA A 328 18.28 14.11 -9.88
C ALA A 328 16.98 13.57 -9.26
N LEU A 329 17.00 13.17 -7.99
CA LEU A 329 15.84 12.71 -7.25
C LEU A 329 14.77 13.82 -7.10
N MET A 330 15.17 15.03 -6.74
CA MET A 330 14.25 16.17 -6.60
C MET A 330 13.58 16.52 -7.94
N LYS A 331 14.36 16.54 -9.02
CA LYS A 331 13.81 16.82 -10.36
C LYS A 331 12.76 15.78 -10.76
N ASP A 332 13.05 14.50 -10.58
CA ASP A 332 12.12 13.41 -10.85
C ASP A 332 10.83 13.54 -10.00
N SER A 333 10.99 13.81 -8.71
CA SER A 333 9.84 13.97 -7.82
C SER A 333 9.00 15.21 -8.12
N GLU A 334 9.60 16.29 -8.56
CA GLU A 334 8.87 17.49 -9.00
C GLU A 334 8.05 17.21 -10.27
N GLU A 335 8.63 16.52 -11.24
CA GLU A 335 7.93 16.08 -12.46
C GLU A 335 6.75 15.14 -12.09
N LEU A 336 6.98 14.16 -11.21
CA LEU A 336 5.94 13.27 -10.70
C LEU A 336 4.82 14.03 -9.97
N ALA A 337 5.18 14.99 -9.13
CA ALA A 337 4.23 15.79 -8.39
C ALA A 337 3.35 16.63 -9.33
N GLN A 338 3.94 17.26 -10.34
CA GLN A 338 3.21 18.04 -11.33
C GLN A 338 2.24 17.18 -12.14
N GLU A 339 2.69 16.00 -12.60
CA GLU A 339 1.87 15.07 -13.35
C GLU A 339 0.74 14.47 -12.48
N THR A 340 1.01 14.17 -11.22
CA THR A 340 -0.01 13.71 -10.27
C THR A 340 -1.10 14.77 -10.04
N LYS A 341 -0.70 16.04 -9.85
CA LYS A 341 -1.64 17.15 -9.68
C LYS A 341 -2.47 17.45 -10.94
N ALA A 342 -1.91 17.18 -12.12
CA ALA A 342 -2.59 17.37 -13.39
C ALA A 342 -3.60 16.25 -13.69
N ASP A 343 -3.46 15.07 -13.09
CA ASP A 343 -4.43 13.98 -13.23
C ASP A 343 -5.74 14.32 -12.54
N PRO A 344 -6.91 14.11 -13.18
CA PRO A 344 -8.21 14.40 -12.60
C PRO A 344 -8.46 13.73 -11.25
N PHE A 345 -7.94 12.52 -11.05
CA PHE A 345 -8.05 11.76 -9.79
C PHE A 345 -6.79 11.88 -8.92
N GLN A 346 -5.83 12.71 -9.31
CA GLN A 346 -4.57 12.98 -8.58
C GLN A 346 -3.78 11.71 -8.22
N SER A 347 -3.69 10.76 -9.13
CA SER A 347 -3.04 9.47 -8.85
C SER A 347 -2.03 9.02 -9.90
N ARG A 348 -1.94 9.68 -11.06
CA ARG A 348 -1.21 9.19 -12.24
C ARG A 348 -1.60 7.79 -12.73
N ALA A 349 -2.66 7.23 -12.21
CA ALA A 349 -3.16 5.94 -12.67
C ALA A 349 -3.90 6.04 -14.02
N GLU A 350 -4.03 7.24 -14.57
CA GLU A 350 -4.70 7.53 -15.85
C GLU A 350 -6.02 6.79 -15.98
N LEU A 351 -6.89 6.90 -14.99
CA LEU A 351 -8.21 6.25 -14.99
C LEU A 351 -8.12 4.71 -15.17
N GLY A 352 -7.11 4.07 -14.60
CA GLY A 352 -6.87 2.64 -14.74
C GLY A 352 -6.17 2.22 -16.04
N ARG A 353 -5.74 3.16 -16.86
CA ARG A 353 -5.01 2.88 -18.11
C ARG A 353 -3.54 2.52 -17.87
N LYS A 354 -2.97 2.92 -16.73
CA LYS A 354 -1.61 2.52 -16.33
C LYS A 354 -1.63 1.30 -15.43
N PRO A 355 -0.59 0.47 -15.49
CA PRO A 355 -0.43 -0.61 -14.53
C PRO A 355 -0.39 -0.09 -13.10
N LEU A 356 -1.00 -0.83 -12.18
CA LEU A 356 -0.99 -0.55 -10.75
C LEU A 356 0.43 -0.33 -10.22
N SER A 357 1.39 -1.16 -10.66
CA SER A 357 2.81 -1.07 -10.34
C SER A 357 3.42 0.29 -10.64
N GLY A 358 3.03 0.93 -11.74
CA GLY A 358 3.51 2.27 -12.07
C GLY A 358 3.09 3.32 -11.05
N SER A 359 1.86 3.28 -10.55
CA SER A 359 1.35 4.19 -9.53
C SER A 359 2.07 4.01 -8.20
N LEU A 360 2.26 2.75 -7.76
CA LEU A 360 2.94 2.43 -6.51
C LEU A 360 4.43 2.80 -6.56
N TRP A 361 5.11 2.50 -7.66
CA TRP A 361 6.50 2.90 -7.86
C TRP A 361 6.69 4.43 -7.84
N ASN A 362 5.77 5.17 -8.44
CA ASN A 362 5.77 6.63 -8.38
C ASN A 362 5.60 7.12 -6.93
N GLY A 363 4.64 6.56 -6.21
CA GLY A 363 4.42 6.86 -4.79
C GLY A 363 5.66 6.57 -3.94
N LEU A 364 6.32 5.44 -4.15
CA LEU A 364 7.55 5.08 -3.43
C LEU A 364 8.66 6.10 -3.65
N ARG A 365 8.88 6.55 -4.89
CA ARG A 365 9.89 7.58 -5.18
C ARG A 365 9.57 8.91 -4.50
N LEU A 366 8.31 9.34 -4.53
CA LEU A 366 7.86 10.53 -3.81
C LEU A 366 8.08 10.39 -2.30
N SER A 367 7.72 9.25 -1.71
CA SER A 367 7.89 8.99 -0.27
C SER A 367 9.34 9.11 0.19
N VAL A 368 10.27 8.51 -0.55
CA VAL A 368 11.69 8.55 -0.20
C VAL A 368 12.27 9.96 -0.33
N VAL A 369 11.88 10.69 -1.36
CA VAL A 369 12.34 12.08 -1.51
C VAL A 369 11.74 12.98 -0.45
N ASP A 370 10.46 12.76 -0.09
CA ASP A 370 9.83 13.46 1.03
C ASP A 370 10.59 13.25 2.34
N TYR A 371 10.98 12.01 2.63
CA TYR A 371 11.83 11.68 3.78
C TYR A 371 13.18 12.42 3.77
N ILE A 372 13.82 12.56 2.59
CA ILE A 372 15.13 13.22 2.45
C ILE A 372 15.02 14.73 2.62
N ILE A 373 14.00 15.36 2.03
CA ILE A 373 13.87 16.83 1.94
C ILE A 373 12.78 17.41 2.85
N THR A 374 11.98 16.57 3.49
CA THR A 374 10.87 16.93 4.36
C THR A 374 9.90 17.92 3.66
N ASN A 375 9.33 17.50 2.53
CA ASN A 375 8.36 18.29 1.77
C ASN A 375 6.94 17.76 1.99
N HIS A 376 6.20 18.36 2.92
CA HIS A 376 4.85 17.93 3.29
C HIS A 376 3.84 17.92 2.14
N GLU A 377 4.13 18.58 1.03
CA GLU A 377 3.31 18.52 -0.17
C GLU A 377 3.32 17.13 -0.80
N TYR A 378 4.46 16.43 -0.74
CA TYR A 378 4.56 15.07 -1.27
C TYR A 378 3.75 14.07 -0.46
N ILE A 379 3.67 14.23 0.86
CA ILE A 379 2.82 13.35 1.68
C ILE A 379 1.34 13.43 1.27
N MET A 380 0.86 14.61 0.89
CA MET A 380 -0.52 14.75 0.39
C MET A 380 -0.72 14.03 -0.94
N LEU A 381 0.29 14.00 -1.80
CA LEU A 381 0.24 13.25 -3.06
C LEU A 381 0.31 11.74 -2.82
N LEU A 382 1.05 11.29 -1.81
CA LEU A 382 1.04 9.87 -1.39
C LEU A 382 -0.34 9.43 -0.93
N GLU A 383 -1.02 10.26 -0.14
CA GLU A 383 -2.40 10.02 0.27
C GLU A 383 -3.32 9.91 -0.97
N ASP A 384 -3.16 10.80 -1.93
CA ASP A 384 -3.92 10.76 -3.18
C ASP A 384 -3.71 9.46 -3.95
N HIS A 385 -2.48 8.93 -4.03
CA HIS A 385 -2.20 7.63 -4.63
C HIS A 385 -2.86 6.48 -3.87
N ILE A 386 -2.74 6.45 -2.54
CA ILE A 386 -3.33 5.41 -1.69
C ILE A 386 -4.85 5.43 -1.80
N HIS A 387 -5.49 6.57 -1.63
CA HIS A 387 -6.94 6.67 -1.70
C HIS A 387 -7.49 6.24 -3.06
N PHE A 388 -6.77 6.53 -4.16
CA PHE A 388 -7.13 6.02 -5.48
C PHE A 388 -7.13 4.48 -5.51
N LEU A 389 -6.12 3.85 -4.94
CA LEU A 389 -5.98 2.39 -4.92
C LEU A 389 -7.07 1.70 -4.10
N TYR A 390 -7.58 2.36 -3.07
CA TYR A 390 -8.57 1.78 -2.15
C TYR A 390 -10.02 2.15 -2.45
N GLY A 391 -10.30 2.87 -3.53
CA GLY A 391 -11.66 3.06 -4.02
C GLY A 391 -12.03 4.47 -4.44
N ARG A 392 -11.16 5.45 -4.26
CA ARG A 392 -11.38 6.81 -4.77
C ARG A 392 -11.02 6.90 -6.26
N ASN A 393 -11.52 5.97 -7.04
CA ASN A 393 -11.33 5.86 -8.49
C ASN A 393 -12.65 5.75 -9.22
N LYS A 394 -12.63 5.81 -10.55
CA LYS A 394 -13.83 5.78 -11.40
C LYS A 394 -14.74 4.57 -11.13
N ASP A 395 -14.15 3.44 -10.79
CA ASP A 395 -14.89 2.19 -10.56
C ASP A 395 -15.39 2.07 -9.11
N ALA A 396 -15.08 3.05 -8.23
CA ALA A 396 -15.35 3.00 -6.80
C ALA A 396 -14.95 1.67 -6.14
N ALA A 397 -13.88 1.07 -6.64
CA ALA A 397 -13.45 -0.28 -6.28
C ALA A 397 -12.00 -0.29 -5.77
N SER A 398 -11.77 -1.06 -4.73
CA SER A 398 -10.41 -1.31 -4.25
C SER A 398 -9.64 -2.20 -5.24
N LEU A 399 -8.45 -1.75 -5.62
CA LEU A 399 -7.51 -2.51 -6.45
C LEU A 399 -6.65 -3.48 -5.63
N ARG A 400 -6.80 -3.48 -4.33
CA ARG A 400 -6.00 -4.22 -3.35
C ARG A 400 -5.91 -5.72 -3.64
N GLN A 401 -7.00 -6.34 -4.10
CA GLN A 401 -7.04 -7.78 -4.40
C GLN A 401 -6.23 -8.19 -5.64
N ASN A 402 -5.94 -7.23 -6.50
CA ASN A 402 -5.17 -7.44 -7.72
C ASN A 402 -3.67 -7.19 -7.54
N MET A 403 -3.25 -6.80 -6.34
CA MET A 403 -1.85 -6.49 -6.03
C MET A 403 -0.99 -7.74 -6.02
N THR A 404 0.12 -7.67 -6.70
CA THR A 404 1.23 -8.62 -6.55
C THR A 404 1.85 -8.53 -5.15
N LEU A 405 2.70 -9.47 -4.80
CA LEU A 405 3.36 -9.47 -3.49
C LEU A 405 4.29 -8.25 -3.30
N GLU A 406 4.99 -7.85 -4.36
CA GLU A 406 5.82 -6.66 -4.37
C GLU A 406 4.97 -5.39 -4.20
N GLU A 407 3.86 -5.27 -4.93
CA GLU A 407 2.93 -4.14 -4.82
C GLU A 407 2.31 -4.02 -3.43
N LYS A 408 2.04 -5.14 -2.75
CA LYS A 408 1.60 -5.13 -1.35
C LYS A 408 2.67 -4.56 -0.42
N ALA A 409 3.95 -4.90 -0.66
CA ALA A 409 5.06 -4.37 0.13
C ALA A 409 5.31 -2.88 -0.15
N GLU A 410 5.17 -2.43 -1.39
CA GLU A 410 5.21 -1.02 -1.76
C GLU A 410 4.05 -0.24 -1.09
N THR A 411 2.83 -0.80 -1.11
CA THR A 411 1.66 -0.21 -0.43
C THR A 411 1.88 -0.08 1.08
N LEU A 412 2.43 -1.13 1.72
CA LEU A 412 2.78 -1.09 3.14
C LEU A 412 3.79 0.03 3.45
N LEU A 413 4.81 0.20 2.60
CA LEU A 413 5.76 1.30 2.76
C LEU A 413 5.06 2.66 2.69
N LEU A 414 4.17 2.87 1.72
CA LEU A 414 3.45 4.14 1.57
C LEU A 414 2.54 4.44 2.76
N LEU A 415 1.76 3.46 3.22
CA LEU A 415 0.91 3.61 4.40
C LEU A 415 1.72 3.93 5.65
N ASN A 416 2.84 3.24 5.84
CA ASN A 416 3.74 3.47 6.96
C ASN A 416 4.39 4.87 6.90
N ALA A 417 4.80 5.32 5.72
CA ALA A 417 5.34 6.66 5.50
C ALA A 417 4.30 7.74 5.86
N ILE A 418 3.08 7.62 5.34
CA ILE A 418 1.98 8.56 5.62
C ILE A 418 1.69 8.62 7.12
N THR A 419 1.59 7.46 7.78
CA THR A 419 1.30 7.39 9.22
C THR A 419 2.40 8.05 10.04
N ALA A 420 3.67 7.70 9.78
CA ALA A 420 4.81 8.24 10.51
C ALA A 420 4.94 9.77 10.36
N GLU A 421 4.71 10.31 9.18
CA GLU A 421 4.78 11.74 8.91
C GLU A 421 3.63 12.51 9.57
N LYS A 422 2.41 11.96 9.55
CA LYS A 422 1.25 12.57 10.22
C LYS A 422 1.40 12.59 11.73
N GLU A 423 1.97 11.55 12.34
CA GLU A 423 2.30 11.54 13.78
C GLU A 423 3.29 12.65 14.15
N MET A 424 4.29 12.91 13.32
CA MET A 424 5.23 14.02 13.54
C MET A 424 4.57 15.39 13.46
N LEU A 425 3.62 15.57 12.54
CA LEU A 425 2.87 16.84 12.40
C LEU A 425 1.93 17.12 13.58
N VAL A 426 1.40 16.10 14.21
CA VAL A 426 0.52 16.25 15.40
C VAL A 426 1.34 16.49 16.67
N SER A 427 2.59 16.00 16.71
CA SER A 427 3.47 16.09 17.88
C SER A 427 4.20 17.42 18.02
N ASN A 428 4.21 18.26 16.98
CA ASN A 428 4.82 19.60 16.94
C ASN A 428 3.76 20.70 17.04
#